data_0ecec7a87783cb829a914ef158571b00
#
_entry.id   0ecec7a87783cb829a914ef158571b00
#
_cell.length_a   1.000
_cell.length_b   1.000
_cell.length_c   1.000
_cell.angle_alpha   90.00
_cell.angle_beta   90.00
_cell.angle_gamma   90.00
#
_symmetry.space_group_name_H-M   'P 1'
#
loop_
_entity.id
_entity.type
_entity.pdbx_description
1 polymer ?
#
loop_
_entity_poly.entity_id
_entity_poly.type
_entity_poly.pdbx_seq_one_letter_code
_entity_poly.pdbx_strand_id
1 'polypeptide(L)'
;MAIVLAGCGNGGGTPKEETSQGEVNSKEEMQKGSEVRASFVEKNKDKKTKDTKNKKTSEKETKEAETESETETETETETESEITGQEELRGDGVAIIATEENFDYVALGNSVTCNEISELWWSNWGMAATTEENDYVHIVSRWLEGQSAKPVTTTVLDIKKWEVAPDRGAALEDYDKYFNEHTDLVTLQTGENITEGKETLGVDYPALVQRIKEKAPNAQILMLGEVLWPKDDIEAAKHAACDQNGVTFIDVSDFRAAYEGDTFRSSLGTQVYGADGNLHAIDNEVVAAHPDDEGMANIAQHFIDNIIISN
;
A
#
# COMPACT_ATOMS: atom_id res chain seq x y z
N MET A 1 40.94 4.95 -52.41
CA MET A 1 41.48 3.80 -53.16
C MET A 1 40.78 2.60 -52.60
N ALA A 2 39.70 2.21 -53.22
CA ALA A 2 39.49 1.02 -54.02
C ALA A 2 39.30 -0.23 -53.19
N ILE A 3 38.03 -0.74 -53.04
CA ILE A 3 37.37 -1.75 -53.89
C ILE A 3 37.92 -3.17 -53.55
N VAL A 4 37.16 -4.24 -53.19
CA VAL A 4 36.10 -4.97 -53.93
C VAL A 4 35.63 -6.15 -53.11
N LEU A 5 34.33 -6.35 -52.93
CA LEU A 5 33.42 -7.41 -53.37
C LEU A 5 33.78 -8.90 -53.16
N ALA A 6 32.87 -9.57 -52.52
CA ALA A 6 31.92 -10.61 -52.93
C ALA A 6 32.15 -12.02 -52.38
N GLY A 7 31.07 -12.68 -52.02
CA GLY A 7 31.00 -14.11 -51.80
C GLY A 7 29.66 -14.55 -51.22
N CYS A 8 28.74 -14.94 -52.08
CA CYS A 8 27.45 -15.61 -51.77
C CYS A 8 27.67 -16.98 -51.17
N GLY A 9 26.85 -17.35 -50.16
CA GLY A 9 26.72 -18.71 -49.67
C GLY A 9 25.28 -18.94 -49.16
N ASN A 10 24.48 -19.56 -49.97
CA ASN A 10 23.12 -19.97 -49.74
C ASN A 10 23.08 -21.18 -48.76
N GLY A 11 22.23 -21.14 -47.73
CA GLY A 11 21.99 -22.23 -46.85
C GLY A 11 20.66 -22.04 -46.14
N GLY A 12 19.58 -22.55 -46.74
CA GLY A 12 18.24 -22.56 -46.18
C GLY A 12 18.16 -23.47 -44.95
N GLY A 13 17.62 -22.95 -43.89
CA GLY A 13 17.18 -23.65 -42.70
C GLY A 13 15.89 -22.98 -42.21
N THR A 14 14.79 -23.69 -42.38
CA THR A 14 13.49 -23.34 -41.88
C THR A 14 13.50 -23.20 -40.35
N PRO A 15 12.90 -22.15 -39.77
CA PRO A 15 12.71 -22.09 -38.34
C PRO A 15 11.61 -23.07 -37.93
N LYS A 16 11.92 -23.95 -37.01
CA LYS A 16 10.91 -24.74 -36.29
C LYS A 16 10.13 -23.79 -35.36
N GLU A 17 8.84 -23.78 -35.50
CA GLU A 17 7.88 -23.25 -34.53
C GLU A 17 8.14 -23.90 -33.16
N GLU A 18 8.65 -23.15 -32.21
CA GLU A 18 8.48 -23.38 -30.78
C GLU A 18 7.27 -22.58 -30.31
N THR A 19 6.12 -23.22 -30.37
CA THR A 19 4.85 -22.69 -29.86
C THR A 19 4.73 -22.95 -28.37
N SER A 20 4.56 -21.85 -27.59
CA SER A 20 3.46 -21.65 -26.66
C SER A 20 3.18 -22.75 -25.62
N GLN A 21 4.08 -22.91 -24.65
CA GLN A 21 3.70 -23.49 -23.36
C GLN A 21 3.67 -22.46 -22.22
N GLY A 22 4.30 -21.30 -22.36
CA GLY A 22 4.28 -20.23 -21.36
C GLY A 22 2.97 -19.42 -21.30
N GLU A 23 2.29 -19.23 -22.44
CA GLU A 23 1.04 -18.45 -22.50
C GLU A 23 -0.19 -19.20 -21.95
N VAL A 24 -0.16 -20.52 -21.87
CA VAL A 24 -1.30 -21.30 -21.38
C VAL A 24 -1.36 -21.30 -19.85
N ASN A 25 -0.22 -21.34 -19.17
CA ASN A 25 -0.17 -21.33 -17.70
C ASN A 25 -0.59 -19.97 -17.11
N SER A 26 -0.18 -18.86 -17.72
CA SER A 26 -0.54 -17.52 -17.22
C SER A 26 -2.05 -17.21 -17.34
N LYS A 27 -2.72 -17.78 -18.34
CA LYS A 27 -4.18 -17.60 -18.49
C LYS A 27 -5.00 -18.44 -17.52
N GLU A 28 -4.53 -19.63 -17.18
CA GLU A 28 -5.19 -20.48 -16.18
C GLU A 28 -5.06 -19.94 -14.76
N GLU A 29 -3.92 -19.34 -14.41
CA GLU A 29 -3.73 -18.72 -13.09
C GLU A 29 -4.52 -17.42 -12.94
N MET A 30 -4.58 -16.58 -13.98
CA MET A 30 -5.44 -15.37 -13.98
C MET A 30 -6.92 -15.72 -13.87
N GLN A 31 -7.34 -16.85 -14.47
CA GLN A 31 -8.72 -17.29 -14.39
C GLN A 31 -9.07 -17.83 -13.01
N LYS A 32 -8.15 -18.53 -12.33
CA LYS A 32 -8.31 -18.99 -10.95
C LYS A 32 -8.40 -17.83 -9.97
N GLY A 33 -7.55 -16.81 -10.07
CA GLY A 33 -7.60 -15.61 -9.23
C GLY A 33 -8.92 -14.84 -9.39
N SER A 34 -9.44 -14.74 -10.62
CA SER A 34 -10.73 -14.11 -10.92
C SER A 34 -11.91 -14.92 -10.39
N GLU A 35 -11.86 -16.23 -10.46
CA GLU A 35 -12.92 -17.12 -9.97
C GLU A 35 -12.99 -17.16 -8.44
N VAL A 36 -11.85 -17.12 -7.76
CA VAL A 36 -11.79 -17.01 -6.30
C VAL A 36 -12.38 -15.68 -5.85
N ARG A 37 -12.10 -14.58 -6.55
CA ARG A 37 -12.65 -13.25 -6.24
C ARG A 37 -14.16 -13.15 -6.49
N ALA A 38 -14.67 -13.76 -7.58
CA ALA A 38 -16.08 -13.79 -7.89
C ALA A 38 -16.88 -14.67 -6.91
N SER A 39 -16.36 -15.82 -6.49
CA SER A 39 -17.00 -16.69 -5.53
C SER A 39 -17.08 -16.10 -4.12
N PHE A 40 -16.12 -15.21 -3.79
CA PHE A 40 -16.06 -14.53 -2.51
C PHE A 40 -17.14 -13.43 -2.39
N VAL A 41 -17.36 -12.65 -3.45
CA VAL A 41 -18.41 -11.62 -3.50
C VAL A 41 -19.81 -12.25 -3.39
N GLU A 42 -20.01 -13.42 -3.95
CA GLU A 42 -21.30 -14.12 -3.91
C GLU A 42 -21.59 -14.73 -2.53
N LYS A 43 -20.59 -15.32 -1.86
CA LYS A 43 -20.75 -15.87 -0.50
C LYS A 43 -21.08 -14.80 0.55
N ASN A 44 -20.53 -13.60 0.41
CA ASN A 44 -20.80 -12.49 1.34
C ASN A 44 -22.19 -11.88 1.15
N LYS A 45 -22.78 -11.92 -0.05
CA LYS A 45 -24.17 -11.50 -0.27
C LYS A 45 -25.17 -12.38 0.47
N ASP A 46 -24.92 -13.67 0.54
CA ASP A 46 -25.82 -14.63 1.21
C ASP A 46 -25.76 -14.53 2.76
N LYS A 47 -24.59 -14.12 3.32
CA LYS A 47 -24.43 -13.96 4.76
C LYS A 47 -25.17 -12.72 5.29
N LYS A 48 -25.15 -11.62 4.55
CA LYS A 48 -25.81 -10.35 4.92
C LYS A 48 -27.33 -10.45 4.99
N THR A 49 -27.94 -11.44 4.31
CA THR A 49 -29.39 -11.66 4.30
C THR A 49 -29.90 -12.51 5.47
N LYS A 50 -29.01 -13.22 6.18
CA LYS A 50 -29.42 -14.09 7.30
C LYS A 50 -29.39 -13.41 8.67
N ASP A 51 -28.51 -12.41 8.88
CA ASP A 51 -28.37 -11.75 10.19
C ASP A 51 -29.43 -10.68 10.48
N THR A 52 -30.15 -10.20 9.45
CA THR A 52 -31.19 -9.18 9.60
C THR A 52 -32.52 -9.74 10.13
N LYS A 53 -32.67 -11.05 10.31
CA LYS A 53 -33.94 -11.67 10.74
C LYS A 53 -34.04 -11.99 12.22
N ASN A 54 -32.99 -11.86 13.02
CA ASN A 54 -32.96 -12.30 14.43
C ASN A 54 -32.87 -11.19 15.49
N LYS A 55 -33.09 -9.91 15.11
CA LYS A 55 -33.04 -8.81 16.09
C LYS A 55 -34.39 -8.07 16.18
N LYS A 56 -35.39 -8.79 16.60
CA LYS A 56 -36.69 -8.18 17.04
C LYS A 56 -37.36 -9.05 18.06
N THR A 57 -36.95 -8.96 19.32
CA THR A 57 -37.76 -9.19 20.52
C THR A 57 -36.87 -9.11 21.78
N SER A 58 -36.86 -7.98 22.47
CA SER A 58 -36.98 -7.84 23.93
C SER A 58 -36.69 -6.41 24.35
N GLU A 59 -37.72 -5.60 24.29
CA GLU A 59 -37.83 -4.42 25.18
C GLU A 59 -38.83 -4.81 26.27
N LYS A 60 -38.43 -4.69 27.50
CA LYS A 60 -39.32 -4.26 28.58
C LYS A 60 -38.58 -3.98 29.89
N GLU A 61 -38.72 -2.73 30.33
CA GLU A 61 -38.82 -2.20 31.69
C GLU A 61 -37.72 -2.45 32.73
N THR A 62 -37.09 -1.40 33.24
CA THR A 62 -37.45 -0.88 34.59
C THR A 62 -36.85 0.53 34.83
N LYS A 63 -37.67 1.31 35.54
CA LYS A 63 -37.63 2.72 35.93
C LYS A 63 -36.66 3.04 37.07
N GLU A 64 -36.22 4.33 37.09
CA GLU A 64 -36.07 5.29 38.16
C GLU A 64 -35.21 4.99 39.41
N ALA A 65 -34.18 5.85 39.61
CA ALA A 65 -34.03 6.61 40.87
C ALA A 65 -33.05 7.80 40.67
N GLU A 66 -33.55 8.99 40.89
CA GLU A 66 -32.80 10.25 41.06
C GLU A 66 -32.02 10.23 42.37
N THR A 67 -30.84 10.89 42.39
CA THR A 67 -30.40 11.67 43.56
C THR A 67 -29.37 12.72 43.14
N GLU A 68 -29.68 13.97 43.44
CA GLU A 68 -28.85 15.16 43.38
C GLU A 68 -27.66 15.07 44.33
N SER A 69 -26.52 15.67 44.00
CA SER A 69 -25.80 16.59 44.91
C SER A 69 -24.44 17.06 44.30
N GLU A 70 -24.33 18.34 44.24
CA GLU A 70 -23.27 19.24 44.63
C GLU A 70 -22.04 19.48 43.72
N THR A 71 -21.95 20.74 43.36
CA THR A 71 -20.93 21.50 42.72
C THR A 71 -19.66 21.60 43.57
N GLU A 72 -18.50 21.22 43.05
CA GLU A 72 -17.22 21.77 43.48
C GLU A 72 -16.43 22.22 42.26
N THR A 73 -16.08 23.50 42.27
CA THR A 73 -15.26 24.19 41.30
C THR A 73 -13.80 23.94 41.68
N GLU A 74 -13.09 23.13 40.93
CA GLU A 74 -11.63 23.08 41.01
C GLU A 74 -11.01 23.70 39.75
N THR A 75 -10.14 24.67 40.04
CA THR A 75 -9.34 25.42 39.10
C THR A 75 -8.25 24.49 38.55
N GLU A 76 -8.38 24.04 37.31
CA GLU A 76 -7.31 23.31 36.65
C GLU A 76 -6.23 24.29 36.18
N THR A 77 -5.08 24.11 36.76
CA THR A 77 -3.81 24.69 36.35
C THR A 77 -3.39 23.96 35.08
N GLU A 78 -3.34 24.66 33.94
CA GLU A 78 -2.75 24.12 32.71
C GLU A 78 -1.27 23.80 32.96
N THR A 79 -1.00 22.51 33.06
CA THR A 79 0.36 22.00 32.95
C THR A 79 0.58 21.69 31.47
N GLU A 80 1.42 22.51 30.83
CA GLU A 80 2.01 22.16 29.54
C GLU A 80 2.68 20.77 29.69
N SER A 81 2.03 19.72 29.15
CA SER A 81 2.67 18.44 28.96
C SER A 81 3.52 18.56 27.70
N GLU A 82 4.84 18.39 27.85
CA GLU A 82 5.76 18.12 26.76
C GLU A 82 5.17 17.02 25.89
N ILE A 83 4.81 17.37 24.66
CA ILE A 83 4.39 16.44 23.62
C ILE A 83 5.65 15.68 23.20
N THR A 84 5.88 14.51 23.77
CA THR A 84 6.81 13.53 23.22
C THR A 84 6.16 12.99 21.96
N GLY A 85 6.74 13.34 20.79
CA GLY A 85 6.20 12.99 19.49
C GLY A 85 6.10 11.49 19.26
N GLN A 86 4.91 11.00 19.37
CA GLN A 86 4.36 9.83 18.72
C GLN A 86 2.91 10.18 18.39
N GLU A 87 2.71 11.01 17.37
CA GLU A 87 1.38 11.12 16.80
C GLU A 87 1.15 9.91 15.88
N GLU A 88 0.16 9.13 16.30
CA GLU A 88 -0.34 7.95 15.60
C GLU A 88 -0.61 8.25 14.12
N LEU A 89 -0.04 7.41 13.28
CA LEU A 89 -0.36 7.31 11.87
C LEU A 89 -1.81 6.85 11.70
N ARG A 90 -2.72 7.79 11.52
CA ARG A 90 -4.13 7.47 11.29
C ARG A 90 -4.50 7.73 9.84
N GLY A 91 -4.95 6.70 9.16
CA GLY A 91 -5.55 6.80 7.83
C GLY A 91 -6.91 7.53 7.83
N ASP A 92 -7.26 8.31 8.86
CA ASP A 92 -8.53 9.02 9.03
C ASP A 92 -8.54 10.49 8.54
N GLY A 93 -7.49 10.88 7.81
CA GLY A 93 -7.51 12.12 7.05
C GLY A 93 -7.13 13.39 7.80
N VAL A 94 -6.46 13.28 8.93
CA VAL A 94 -5.76 14.44 9.52
C VAL A 94 -4.50 14.67 8.69
N ALA A 95 -4.48 15.75 7.91
CA ALA A 95 -3.29 16.18 7.18
C ALA A 95 -2.23 16.61 8.18
N ILE A 96 -1.14 15.85 8.27
CA ILE A 96 0.07 16.33 8.93
C ILE A 96 0.71 17.31 7.95
N ILE A 97 0.89 18.55 8.37
CA ILE A 97 1.53 19.56 7.55
C ILE A 97 3.03 19.43 7.75
N ALA A 98 3.76 19.05 6.71
CA ALA A 98 5.22 19.02 6.69
C ALA A 98 5.80 20.37 7.06
N THR A 99 6.85 20.41 7.87
CA THR A 99 7.53 21.61 8.34
C THR A 99 9.03 21.51 8.17
N GLU A 100 9.74 22.64 8.16
CA GLU A 100 11.21 22.67 8.12
C GLU A 100 11.86 22.01 9.36
N GLU A 101 11.14 21.85 10.45
CA GLU A 101 11.66 21.33 11.72
C GLU A 101 11.71 19.80 11.74
N ASN A 102 10.91 19.16 10.91
CA ASN A 102 10.77 17.71 10.84
C ASN A 102 11.40 17.14 9.55
N PHE A 103 11.69 15.85 9.55
CA PHE A 103 11.83 15.06 8.35
C PHE A 103 10.45 14.46 8.04
N ASP A 104 9.85 14.89 6.95
CA ASP A 104 8.49 14.52 6.61
C ASP A 104 8.46 13.38 5.59
N TYR A 105 7.92 12.24 6.01
CA TYR A 105 7.76 11.03 5.22
C TYR A 105 6.28 10.79 4.89
N VAL A 106 5.94 10.68 3.62
CA VAL A 106 4.61 10.31 3.14
C VAL A 106 4.67 8.92 2.48
N ALA A 107 4.00 7.95 3.07
CA ALA A 107 3.83 6.61 2.51
C ALA A 107 2.46 6.54 1.81
N LEU A 108 2.47 6.43 0.49
CA LEU A 108 1.26 6.34 -0.33
C LEU A 108 1.17 4.94 -0.94
N GLY A 109 0.15 4.17 -0.55
CA GLY A 109 0.02 2.81 -1.06
C GLY A 109 -1.34 2.18 -0.79
N ASN A 110 -1.50 0.94 -1.19
CA ASN A 110 -2.73 0.17 -1.01
C ASN A 110 -2.66 -0.74 0.23
N SER A 111 -3.34 -1.88 0.22
CA SER A 111 -3.44 -2.79 1.36
C SER A 111 -2.10 -3.29 1.94
N VAL A 112 -1.01 -3.26 1.17
CA VAL A 112 0.34 -3.58 1.67
C VAL A 112 0.89 -2.44 2.53
N THR A 113 0.47 -1.20 2.25
CA THR A 113 0.87 0.01 2.99
C THR A 113 -0.06 0.28 4.17
N CYS A 114 -1.36 0.30 3.91
CA CYS A 114 -2.41 0.48 4.92
C CYS A 114 -3.74 -0.05 4.40
N ASN A 115 -4.66 -0.34 5.30
CA ASN A 115 -6.01 -0.72 4.91
C ASN A 115 -7.00 -0.24 5.95
N GLU A 116 -8.20 0.13 5.52
CA GLU A 116 -9.29 0.48 6.44
C GLU A 116 -9.71 -0.74 7.27
N ILE A 117 -10.08 -0.50 8.54
CA ILE A 117 -10.66 -1.52 9.40
C ILE A 117 -11.96 -2.01 8.76
N SER A 118 -12.09 -3.32 8.63
CA SER A 118 -13.21 -3.97 7.94
C SER A 118 -13.57 -5.30 8.59
N GLU A 119 -14.54 -6.01 8.03
CA GLU A 119 -14.84 -7.39 8.44
C GLU A 119 -13.70 -8.39 8.16
N LEU A 120 -12.76 -8.02 7.28
CA LEU A 120 -11.65 -8.88 6.83
C LEU A 120 -10.31 -8.52 7.48
N TRP A 121 -10.14 -7.26 7.90
CA TRP A 121 -8.90 -6.74 8.47
C TRP A 121 -9.21 -5.81 9.64
N TRP A 122 -8.54 -6.02 10.76
CA TRP A 122 -8.88 -5.40 12.05
C TRP A 122 -8.01 -4.20 12.42
N SER A 123 -7.19 -3.73 11.47
CA SER A 123 -6.21 -2.67 11.72
C SER A 123 -6.13 -1.69 10.55
N ASN A 124 -5.41 -0.58 10.76
CA ASN A 124 -5.18 0.47 9.77
C ASN A 124 -3.77 0.48 9.18
N TRP A 125 -2.91 -0.44 9.56
CA TRP A 125 -1.56 -0.63 9.02
C TRP A 125 -1.54 -1.66 7.87
N GLY A 126 -0.33 -2.00 7.38
CA GLY A 126 -0.13 -2.94 6.27
C GLY A 126 -0.75 -4.31 6.54
N MET A 127 -1.60 -4.76 5.60
CA MET A 127 -2.39 -5.99 5.75
C MET A 127 -1.50 -7.21 5.92
N ALA A 128 -1.83 -8.05 6.91
CA ALA A 128 -1.16 -9.27 7.35
C ALA A 128 0.13 -9.08 8.17
N ALA A 129 0.63 -7.87 8.39
CA ALA A 129 1.63 -7.61 9.43
C ALA A 129 1.03 -7.94 10.80
N THR A 130 1.78 -8.66 11.65
CA THR A 130 1.26 -9.16 12.94
C THR A 130 1.00 -8.04 13.94
N THR A 131 1.71 -6.94 13.83
CA THR A 131 1.53 -5.70 14.60
C THR A 131 1.84 -4.50 13.71
N GLU A 132 1.49 -3.31 14.17
CA GLU A 132 1.80 -2.05 13.49
C GLU A 132 3.31 -1.89 13.25
N GLU A 133 4.12 -2.23 14.23
CA GLU A 133 5.57 -2.10 14.17
C GLU A 133 6.23 -3.01 13.12
N ASN A 134 5.52 -4.03 12.67
CA ASN A 134 6.02 -5.02 11.72
C ASN A 134 5.65 -4.73 10.27
N ASP A 135 4.80 -3.73 9.99
CA ASP A 135 4.59 -3.31 8.62
C ASP A 135 5.79 -2.52 8.06
N TYR A 136 5.89 -2.45 6.73
CA TYR A 136 7.06 -1.84 6.11
C TYR A 136 7.15 -0.33 6.36
N VAL A 137 6.03 0.38 6.50
CA VAL A 137 6.01 1.82 6.71
C VAL A 137 6.61 2.16 8.06
N HIS A 138 6.19 1.46 9.11
CA HIS A 138 6.70 1.67 10.47
C HIS A 138 8.16 1.24 10.61
N ILE A 139 8.58 0.19 9.87
CA ILE A 139 10.00 -0.20 9.81
C ILE A 139 10.84 0.91 9.17
N VAL A 140 10.39 1.47 8.03
CA VAL A 140 11.07 2.60 7.37
C VAL A 140 11.09 3.84 8.28
N SER A 141 9.96 4.17 8.91
CA SER A 141 9.86 5.32 9.84
C SER A 141 10.86 5.22 10.99
N ARG A 142 10.91 4.08 11.68
CA ARG A 142 11.91 3.85 12.76
C ARG A 142 13.36 3.92 12.27
N TRP A 143 13.63 3.42 11.05
CA TRP A 143 14.95 3.57 10.47
C TRP A 143 15.29 5.04 10.22
N LEU A 144 14.35 5.82 9.67
CA LEU A 144 14.50 7.28 9.47
C LEU A 144 14.79 8.00 10.78
N GLU A 145 14.08 7.69 11.86
CA GLU A 145 14.32 8.23 13.21
C GLU A 145 15.77 8.01 13.69
N GLY A 146 16.35 6.87 13.30
CA GLY A 146 17.74 6.54 13.62
C GLY A 146 18.78 7.26 12.73
N GLN A 147 18.39 7.80 11.59
CA GLN A 147 19.27 8.40 10.60
C GLN A 147 19.14 9.91 10.48
N SER A 148 17.92 10.44 10.63
CA SER A 148 17.64 11.86 10.50
C SER A 148 18.15 12.66 11.71
N ALA A 149 18.66 13.86 11.45
CA ALA A 149 18.98 14.82 12.51
C ALA A 149 17.73 15.56 13.03
N LYS A 150 16.61 15.46 12.32
CA LYS A 150 15.32 16.06 12.66
C LYS A 150 14.35 14.98 13.19
N PRO A 151 13.36 15.36 14.03
CA PRO A 151 12.23 14.46 14.32
C PRO A 151 11.57 13.98 13.03
N VAL A 152 11.14 12.73 12.97
CA VAL A 152 10.44 12.17 11.79
C VAL A 152 8.94 12.28 12.01
N THR A 153 8.25 12.79 11.00
CA THR A 153 6.79 12.67 10.90
C THR A 153 6.45 11.75 9.74
N THR A 154 5.49 10.86 9.92
CA THR A 154 5.08 9.91 8.88
C THR A 154 3.58 10.03 8.65
N THR A 155 3.21 10.27 7.39
CA THR A 155 1.82 10.27 6.92
C THR A 155 1.58 9.05 6.06
N VAL A 156 0.56 8.25 6.38
CA VAL A 156 0.19 7.03 5.62
C VAL A 156 -1.11 7.26 4.88
N LEU A 157 -1.12 7.03 3.58
CA LEU A 157 -2.24 7.32 2.70
C LEU A 157 -2.64 6.10 1.87
N ASP A 158 -3.93 5.76 1.87
CA ASP A 158 -4.49 4.73 1.00
C ASP A 158 -4.70 5.27 -0.42
N ILE A 159 -4.00 4.69 -1.40
CA ILE A 159 -4.13 5.03 -2.84
C ILE A 159 -5.16 4.19 -3.58
N LYS A 160 -5.78 3.23 -2.94
CA LYS A 160 -6.75 2.32 -3.58
C LYS A 160 -7.85 3.07 -4.34
N LYS A 161 -8.30 4.23 -3.81
CA LYS A 161 -9.29 5.07 -4.48
C LYS A 161 -8.82 5.51 -5.86
N TRP A 162 -7.55 5.89 -6.00
CA TRP A 162 -6.95 6.24 -7.29
C TRP A 162 -6.82 5.01 -8.19
N GLU A 163 -6.36 3.88 -7.66
CA GLU A 163 -6.15 2.65 -8.44
C GLU A 163 -7.44 2.17 -9.16
N VAL A 164 -8.60 2.28 -8.48
CA VAL A 164 -9.89 1.83 -9.00
C VAL A 164 -10.72 2.93 -9.65
N ALA A 165 -10.23 4.17 -9.67
CA ALA A 165 -10.97 5.29 -10.23
C ALA A 165 -11.12 5.15 -11.76
N PRO A 166 -12.31 5.44 -12.32
CA PRO A 166 -12.48 5.52 -13.77
C PRO A 166 -11.78 6.76 -14.36
N ASP A 167 -11.58 7.80 -13.58
CA ASP A 167 -10.80 9.01 -13.88
C ASP A 167 -9.76 9.18 -12.78
N ARG A 168 -8.56 8.63 -13.02
CA ARG A 168 -7.43 8.69 -12.08
C ARG A 168 -6.89 10.11 -11.92
N GLY A 169 -6.97 10.92 -12.97
CA GLY A 169 -6.54 12.32 -12.91
C GLY A 169 -7.34 13.13 -11.90
N ALA A 170 -8.66 13.01 -11.90
CA ALA A 170 -9.52 13.67 -10.92
C ALA A 170 -9.30 13.16 -9.49
N ALA A 171 -9.02 11.86 -9.33
CA ALA A 171 -8.79 11.27 -8.01
C ALA A 171 -7.49 11.77 -7.33
N LEU A 172 -6.53 12.34 -8.07
CA LEU A 172 -5.29 12.88 -7.51
C LEU A 172 -5.50 14.10 -6.62
N GLU A 173 -6.55 14.89 -6.86
CA GLU A 173 -6.81 16.12 -6.11
C GLU A 173 -7.03 15.88 -4.61
N ASP A 174 -7.53 14.72 -4.25
CA ASP A 174 -7.79 14.33 -2.86
C ASP A 174 -6.50 14.22 -2.03
N TYR A 175 -5.36 13.99 -2.70
CA TYR A 175 -4.04 13.81 -2.04
C TYR A 175 -3.24 15.11 -1.91
N ASP A 176 -3.58 16.17 -2.62
CA ASP A 176 -2.80 17.42 -2.67
C ASP A 176 -2.48 18.02 -1.32
N LYS A 177 -3.43 17.94 -0.38
CA LYS A 177 -3.33 18.53 0.97
C LYS A 177 -2.27 17.88 1.86
N TYR A 178 -1.77 16.71 1.47
CA TYR A 178 -0.77 15.96 2.23
C TYR A 178 0.66 16.25 1.80
N PHE A 179 0.85 17.07 0.79
CA PHE A 179 2.16 17.40 0.25
C PHE A 179 2.40 18.90 0.29
N ASN A 180 3.64 19.30 0.60
CA ASN A 180 4.12 20.67 0.44
C ASN A 180 5.64 20.69 0.19
N GLU A 181 6.22 21.90 0.13
CA GLU A 181 7.66 22.10 -0.13
C GLU A 181 8.60 21.56 0.96
N HIS A 182 8.08 21.17 2.13
CA HIS A 182 8.84 20.60 3.24
C HIS A 182 8.75 19.07 3.30
N THR A 183 7.96 18.42 2.44
CA THR A 183 7.95 16.97 2.32
C THR A 183 9.31 16.48 1.83
N ASP A 184 9.97 15.59 2.60
CA ASP A 184 11.32 15.11 2.31
C ASP A 184 11.33 13.78 1.54
N LEU A 185 10.39 12.87 1.84
CA LEU A 185 10.33 11.54 1.26
C LEU A 185 8.89 11.15 0.91
N VAL A 186 8.71 10.59 -0.28
CA VAL A 186 7.45 9.94 -0.69
C VAL A 186 7.76 8.54 -1.18
N THR A 187 7.14 7.52 -0.57
CA THR A 187 7.14 6.15 -1.08
C THR A 187 5.82 5.82 -1.74
N LEU A 188 5.87 5.16 -2.89
CA LEU A 188 4.72 4.75 -3.69
C LEU A 188 4.69 3.22 -3.82
N GLN A 189 3.69 2.58 -3.24
CA GLN A 189 3.39 1.15 -3.36
C GLN A 189 1.98 1.02 -3.97
N THR A 190 1.87 0.66 -5.24
CA THR A 190 0.62 0.72 -6.00
C THR A 190 0.59 -0.31 -7.12
N GLY A 191 -0.59 -0.59 -7.67
CA GLY A 191 -0.77 -1.42 -8.85
C GLY A 191 -1.71 -2.60 -8.63
N GLU A 192 -1.72 -3.16 -7.46
CA GLU A 192 -2.37 -4.42 -7.12
C GLU A 192 -3.88 -4.43 -7.35
N ASN A 193 -4.55 -3.29 -7.12
CA ASN A 193 -6.01 -3.17 -7.31
C ASN A 193 -6.42 -2.73 -8.73
N ILE A 194 -5.47 -2.44 -9.62
CA ILE A 194 -5.78 -2.04 -10.99
C ILE A 194 -6.20 -3.26 -11.81
N THR A 195 -7.49 -3.35 -12.08
CA THR A 195 -8.08 -4.41 -12.91
C THR A 195 -8.68 -3.89 -14.19
N GLU A 196 -9.06 -2.60 -14.24
CA GLU A 196 -9.68 -1.92 -15.37
C GLU A 196 -8.94 -0.63 -15.71
N GLY A 197 -9.16 -0.05 -16.89
CA GLY A 197 -8.55 1.19 -17.35
C GLY A 197 -7.04 1.09 -17.48
N LYS A 198 -6.52 -0.06 -17.87
CA LYS A 198 -5.07 -0.28 -18.03
C LYS A 198 -4.49 0.43 -19.24
N GLU A 199 -5.32 0.70 -20.24
CA GLU A 199 -4.95 1.43 -21.46
C GLU A 199 -4.51 2.88 -21.22
N THR A 200 -4.87 3.46 -20.07
CA THR A 200 -4.51 4.83 -19.68
C THR A 200 -3.29 4.91 -18.76
N LEU A 201 -2.75 3.79 -18.27
CA LEU A 201 -1.66 3.76 -17.28
C LEU A 201 -0.40 4.49 -17.75
N GLY A 202 -0.11 4.48 -19.07
CA GLY A 202 1.00 5.23 -19.64
C GLY A 202 0.84 6.75 -19.53
N VAL A 203 -0.33 7.25 -19.15
CA VAL A 203 -0.62 8.66 -18.85
C VAL A 203 -0.86 8.85 -17.35
N ASP A 204 -1.56 7.94 -16.72
CA ASP A 204 -1.98 8.05 -15.31
C ASP A 204 -0.80 8.00 -14.33
N TYR A 205 0.12 7.05 -14.49
CA TYR A 205 1.32 6.97 -13.62
C TYR A 205 2.26 8.17 -13.77
N PRO A 206 2.62 8.63 -15.00
CA PRO A 206 3.35 9.89 -15.15
C PRO A 206 2.65 11.07 -14.50
N ALA A 207 1.32 11.18 -14.63
CA ALA A 207 0.54 12.26 -14.01
C ALA A 207 0.57 12.19 -12.48
N LEU A 208 0.47 11.00 -11.88
CA LEU A 208 0.62 10.77 -10.44
C LEU A 208 1.98 11.28 -9.94
N VAL A 209 3.07 10.84 -10.57
CA VAL A 209 4.43 11.24 -10.16
C VAL A 209 4.63 12.74 -10.36
N GLN A 210 4.19 13.28 -11.50
CA GLN A 210 4.29 14.72 -11.77
C GLN A 210 3.52 15.54 -10.74
N ARG A 211 2.28 15.13 -10.37
CA ARG A 211 1.47 15.83 -9.36
C ARG A 211 2.16 15.87 -8.01
N ILE A 212 2.75 14.75 -7.58
CA ILE A 212 3.51 14.70 -6.32
C ILE A 212 4.72 15.65 -6.40
N LYS A 213 5.48 15.64 -7.50
CA LYS A 213 6.62 16.56 -7.69
C LYS A 213 6.22 18.03 -7.69
N GLU A 214 5.07 18.37 -8.23
CA GLU A 214 4.54 19.74 -8.21
C GLU A 214 4.18 20.20 -6.79
N LYS A 215 3.66 19.30 -5.96
CA LYS A 215 3.25 19.59 -4.60
C LYS A 215 4.37 19.47 -3.58
N ALA A 216 5.27 18.51 -3.77
CA ALA A 216 6.43 18.24 -2.94
C ALA A 216 7.74 18.35 -3.78
N PRO A 217 8.13 19.57 -4.21
CA PRO A 217 9.20 19.75 -5.18
C PRO A 217 10.58 19.34 -4.66
N ASN A 218 10.75 19.24 -3.35
CA ASN A 218 12.01 18.88 -2.69
C ASN A 218 12.06 17.39 -2.29
N ALA A 219 10.93 16.68 -2.38
CA ALA A 219 10.84 15.30 -1.93
C ALA A 219 11.66 14.34 -2.82
N GLN A 220 12.33 13.39 -2.18
CA GLN A 220 12.73 12.18 -2.86
C GLN A 220 11.50 11.31 -3.08
N ILE A 221 11.27 10.84 -4.31
CA ILE A 221 10.14 9.98 -4.65
C ILE A 221 10.68 8.61 -5.04
N LEU A 222 10.20 7.57 -4.37
CA LEU A 222 10.57 6.18 -4.58
C LEU A 222 9.31 5.38 -4.95
N MET A 223 9.28 4.77 -6.13
CA MET A 223 8.17 3.92 -6.58
C MET A 223 8.59 2.46 -6.56
N LEU A 224 7.91 1.66 -5.77
CA LEU A 224 8.13 0.22 -5.66
C LEU A 224 7.50 -0.52 -6.85
N GLY A 225 8.17 -1.53 -7.37
CA GLY A 225 7.60 -2.52 -8.27
C GLY A 225 6.37 -3.21 -7.67
N GLU A 226 5.65 -4.01 -8.45
CA GLU A 226 4.49 -4.74 -7.95
C GLU A 226 4.91 -5.87 -7.01
N VAL A 227 4.30 -5.91 -5.84
CA VAL A 227 4.58 -6.88 -4.76
C VAL A 227 3.68 -8.11 -4.91
N LEU A 228 2.37 -7.89 -5.01
CA LEU A 228 1.36 -8.94 -5.10
C LEU A 228 0.82 -9.04 -6.54
N TRP A 229 0.63 -10.26 -7.02
CA TRP A 229 -0.01 -10.53 -8.32
C TRP A 229 0.53 -9.67 -9.48
N PRO A 230 1.84 -9.69 -9.73
CA PRO A 230 2.49 -8.79 -10.68
C PRO A 230 1.88 -8.90 -12.07
N LYS A 231 1.81 -7.75 -12.75
CA LYS A 231 1.28 -7.62 -14.11
C LYS A 231 2.27 -6.79 -14.94
N ASP A 232 2.81 -7.37 -15.98
CA ASP A 232 3.86 -6.77 -16.81
C ASP A 232 3.48 -5.40 -17.37
N ASP A 233 2.20 -5.17 -17.69
CA ASP A 233 1.70 -3.90 -18.21
C ASP A 233 1.70 -2.79 -17.16
N ILE A 234 1.40 -3.11 -15.91
CA ILE A 234 1.44 -2.16 -14.80
C ILE A 234 2.89 -1.87 -14.41
N GLU A 235 3.71 -2.90 -14.25
CA GLU A 235 5.13 -2.76 -13.95
C GLU A 235 5.84 -1.88 -14.98
N ALA A 236 5.61 -2.13 -16.28
CA ALA A 236 6.18 -1.33 -17.37
C ALA A 236 5.70 0.13 -17.33
N ALA A 237 4.43 0.39 -16.98
CA ALA A 237 3.91 1.75 -16.87
C ALA A 237 4.52 2.51 -15.69
N LYS A 238 4.72 1.85 -14.54
CA LYS A 238 5.41 2.41 -13.37
C LYS A 238 6.86 2.76 -13.69
N HIS A 239 7.59 1.83 -14.30
CA HIS A 239 8.99 2.05 -14.70
C HIS A 239 9.11 3.24 -15.68
N ALA A 240 8.27 3.27 -16.73
CA ALA A 240 8.27 4.36 -17.69
C ALA A 240 7.92 5.72 -17.06
N ALA A 241 7.00 5.74 -16.08
CA ALA A 241 6.65 6.95 -15.35
C ALA A 241 7.83 7.47 -14.51
N CYS A 242 8.58 6.57 -13.87
CA CYS A 242 9.79 6.93 -13.13
C CYS A 242 10.86 7.52 -14.04
N ASP A 243 11.14 6.88 -15.19
CA ASP A 243 12.09 7.36 -16.18
C ASP A 243 11.72 8.75 -16.71
N GLN A 244 10.44 8.95 -17.06
CA GLN A 244 9.94 10.23 -17.59
C GLN A 244 10.08 11.38 -16.59
N ASN A 245 9.92 11.10 -15.31
CA ASN A 245 9.92 12.10 -14.25
C ASN A 245 11.25 12.20 -13.51
N GLY A 246 12.23 11.33 -13.81
CA GLY A 246 13.52 11.31 -13.12
C GLY A 246 13.41 10.99 -11.63
N VAL A 247 12.51 10.03 -11.27
CA VAL A 247 12.36 9.48 -9.92
C VAL A 247 12.84 8.03 -9.90
N THR A 248 13.07 7.49 -8.71
CA THR A 248 13.61 6.14 -8.57
C THR A 248 12.51 5.09 -8.66
N PHE A 249 12.65 4.15 -9.59
CA PHE A 249 11.92 2.89 -9.61
C PHE A 249 12.74 1.84 -8.83
N ILE A 250 12.10 1.13 -7.92
CA ILE A 250 12.71 0.07 -7.11
C ILE A 250 12.22 -1.28 -7.65
N ASP A 251 13.13 -2.04 -8.24
CA ASP A 251 12.87 -3.41 -8.67
C ASP A 251 12.73 -4.32 -7.44
N VAL A 252 11.72 -5.18 -7.45
CA VAL A 252 11.42 -6.16 -6.40
C VAL A 252 11.29 -7.58 -6.97
N SER A 253 12.00 -7.85 -8.05
CA SER A 253 11.97 -9.17 -8.70
C SER A 253 12.44 -10.31 -7.81
N ASP A 254 13.39 -10.04 -6.92
CA ASP A 254 13.87 -10.98 -5.90
C ASP A 254 12.80 -11.27 -4.83
N PHE A 255 12.10 -10.23 -4.36
CA PHE A 255 10.94 -10.39 -3.48
C PHE A 255 9.87 -11.26 -4.15
N ARG A 256 9.52 -10.96 -5.40
CA ARG A 256 8.51 -11.72 -6.14
C ARG A 256 8.88 -13.19 -6.30
N ALA A 257 10.15 -13.47 -6.62
CA ALA A 257 10.63 -14.84 -6.75
C ALA A 257 10.52 -15.63 -5.43
N ALA A 258 10.79 -14.99 -4.30
CA ALA A 258 10.62 -15.57 -2.98
C ALA A 258 9.13 -15.76 -2.62
N TYR A 259 8.31 -14.77 -2.91
CA TYR A 259 6.87 -14.78 -2.68
C TYR A 259 6.15 -15.88 -3.48
N GLU A 260 6.53 -16.13 -4.74
CA GLU A 260 6.04 -17.25 -5.55
C GLU A 260 6.40 -18.63 -4.96
N GLY A 261 7.51 -18.69 -4.20
CA GLY A 261 7.94 -19.85 -3.44
C GLY A 261 7.33 -19.98 -2.04
N ASP A 262 6.22 -19.27 -1.77
CA ASP A 262 5.53 -19.18 -0.47
C ASP A 262 6.41 -18.62 0.67
N THR A 263 7.51 -17.94 0.35
CA THR A 263 8.30 -17.15 1.29
C THR A 263 7.75 -15.72 1.31
N PHE A 264 7.82 -15.03 2.45
CA PHE A 264 7.29 -13.67 2.61
C PHE A 264 5.77 -13.57 2.54
N ARG A 265 5.08 -14.67 2.67
CA ARG A 265 3.62 -14.74 2.54
C ARG A 265 3.00 -15.19 3.85
N SER A 266 1.95 -14.49 4.27
CA SER A 266 1.19 -14.88 5.43
C SER A 266 0.36 -16.15 5.19
N SER A 267 -0.32 -16.65 6.20
CA SER A 267 -1.10 -17.89 6.12
C SER A 267 -2.38 -17.79 6.95
N LEU A 268 -3.35 -18.64 6.60
CA LEU A 268 -4.55 -18.80 7.43
C LEU A 268 -4.18 -19.28 8.82
N GLY A 269 -4.79 -18.68 9.84
CA GLY A 269 -4.53 -18.96 11.24
C GLY A 269 -3.40 -18.12 11.86
N THR A 270 -2.64 -17.35 11.08
CA THR A 270 -1.69 -16.37 11.61
C THR A 270 -2.40 -15.42 12.55
N GLN A 271 -1.83 -15.22 13.75
CA GLN A 271 -2.39 -14.31 14.76
C GLN A 271 -1.84 -12.90 14.52
N VAL A 272 -2.75 -11.94 14.42
CA VAL A 272 -2.43 -10.52 14.24
C VAL A 272 -3.13 -9.71 15.31
N TYR A 273 -2.52 -8.64 15.77
CA TYR A 273 -3.21 -7.69 16.64
C TYR A 273 -4.15 -6.82 15.80
N GLY A 274 -5.30 -6.49 16.37
CA GLY A 274 -6.18 -5.46 15.82
C GLY A 274 -5.96 -4.11 16.49
N ALA A 275 -6.44 -3.04 15.89
CA ALA A 275 -6.49 -1.71 16.50
C ALA A 275 -7.32 -1.68 17.79
N ASP A 276 -8.15 -2.70 18.02
CA ASP A 276 -8.88 -2.94 19.27
C ASP A 276 -8.01 -3.55 20.40
N GLY A 277 -6.73 -3.83 20.14
CA GLY A 277 -5.77 -4.43 21.04
C GLY A 277 -5.96 -5.95 21.25
N ASN A 278 -6.84 -6.60 20.49
CA ASN A 278 -7.09 -8.02 20.60
C ASN A 278 -6.34 -8.81 19.49
N LEU A 279 -6.09 -10.09 19.75
CA LEU A 279 -5.58 -11.02 18.75
C LEU A 279 -6.73 -11.56 17.90
N HIS A 280 -6.52 -11.50 16.59
CA HIS A 280 -7.41 -12.05 15.57
C HIS A 280 -6.65 -13.05 14.73
N ALA A 281 -7.31 -14.13 14.34
CA ALA A 281 -6.72 -15.11 13.43
C ALA A 281 -7.10 -14.75 11.97
N ILE A 282 -6.15 -14.70 11.07
CA ILE A 282 -6.43 -14.55 9.65
C ILE A 282 -7.28 -15.74 9.19
N ASP A 283 -8.52 -15.48 8.79
CA ASP A 283 -9.48 -16.50 8.35
C ASP A 283 -9.86 -16.35 6.85
N ASN A 284 -9.14 -15.49 6.13
CA ASN A 284 -9.42 -15.10 4.76
C ASN A 284 -8.18 -15.28 3.87
N GLU A 285 -8.34 -15.99 2.74
CA GLU A 285 -7.24 -16.27 1.81
C GLU A 285 -6.67 -15.01 1.14
N VAL A 286 -7.49 -13.95 0.96
CA VAL A 286 -7.00 -12.68 0.39
C VAL A 286 -6.07 -11.98 1.36
N VAL A 287 -6.41 -11.96 2.65
CA VAL A 287 -5.53 -11.42 3.71
C VAL A 287 -4.28 -12.28 3.85
N ALA A 288 -4.43 -13.60 3.88
CA ALA A 288 -3.31 -14.55 3.96
C ALA A 288 -2.34 -14.47 2.77
N ALA A 289 -2.78 -13.92 1.64
CA ALA A 289 -1.92 -13.68 0.48
C ALA A 289 -1.04 -12.43 0.63
N HIS A 290 -1.21 -11.61 1.67
CA HIS A 290 -0.37 -10.43 1.88
C HIS A 290 0.97 -10.82 2.52
N PRO A 291 1.99 -9.95 2.44
CA PRO A 291 3.28 -10.21 3.04
C PRO A 291 3.16 -10.43 4.56
N ASP A 292 3.87 -11.43 5.06
CA ASP A 292 4.09 -11.59 6.49
C ASP A 292 5.13 -10.59 7.02
N ASP A 293 5.49 -10.67 8.31
CA ASP A 293 6.45 -9.75 8.92
C ASP A 293 7.83 -9.79 8.24
N GLU A 294 8.28 -10.96 7.76
CA GLU A 294 9.54 -11.07 7.01
C GLU A 294 9.42 -10.42 5.63
N GLY A 295 8.27 -10.59 4.97
CA GLY A 295 7.97 -9.95 3.70
C GLY A 295 7.88 -8.43 3.84
N MET A 296 7.23 -7.94 4.88
CA MET A 296 7.17 -6.50 5.20
C MET A 296 8.57 -5.93 5.49
N ALA A 297 9.40 -6.64 6.25
CA ALA A 297 10.77 -6.23 6.50
C ALA A 297 11.63 -6.20 5.22
N ASN A 298 11.41 -7.13 4.30
CA ASN A 298 12.10 -7.15 3.01
C ASN A 298 11.67 -5.97 2.12
N ILE A 299 10.37 -5.66 2.05
CA ILE A 299 9.85 -4.46 1.36
C ILE A 299 10.46 -3.19 1.96
N ALA A 300 10.50 -3.08 3.28
CA ALA A 300 11.14 -1.96 3.97
C ALA A 300 12.61 -1.81 3.58
N GLN A 301 13.36 -2.93 3.49
CA GLN A 301 14.77 -2.92 3.11
C GLN A 301 14.97 -2.40 1.68
N HIS A 302 14.09 -2.76 0.73
CA HIS A 302 14.14 -2.21 -0.62
C HIS A 302 13.98 -0.69 -0.65
N PHE A 303 13.10 -0.12 0.17
CA PHE A 303 13.01 1.33 0.32
C PHE A 303 14.25 1.92 0.98
N ILE A 304 14.69 1.36 2.12
CA ILE A 304 15.84 1.84 2.91
C ILE A 304 17.11 1.91 2.07
N ASP A 305 17.36 0.92 1.22
CA ASP A 305 18.54 0.85 0.35
C ASP A 305 18.57 1.97 -0.70
N ASN A 306 17.43 2.61 -0.95
CA ASN A 306 17.27 3.68 -1.94
C ASN A 306 17.01 5.07 -1.32
N ILE A 307 16.83 5.17 -0.01
CA ILE A 307 16.62 6.46 0.68
C ILE A 307 17.94 7.21 0.81
N ILE A 308 17.92 8.48 0.42
CA ILE A 308 19.05 9.41 0.57
C ILE A 308 18.67 10.45 1.63
N ILE A 309 19.38 10.46 2.74
CA ILE A 309 19.19 11.48 3.77
C ILE A 309 20.20 12.61 3.55
N SER A 310 19.68 13.79 3.23
CA SER A 310 20.48 15.00 3.15
C SER A 310 20.51 15.64 4.56
N ASN A 311 21.66 15.58 5.22
CA ASN A 311 21.90 16.21 6.54
C ASN A 311 22.26 17.68 6.39
#